data_c1995aa57a3bd00543eb7a2e7c89ed76
#
_entry.id   c1995aa57a3bd00543eb7a2e7c89ed76
#
_cell.length_a   1.000
_cell.length_b   1.000
_cell.length_c   1.000
_cell.angle_alpha   90.00
_cell.angle_beta   90.00
_cell.angle_gamma   90.00
#
_symmetry.space_group_name_H-M   'P 1'
#
loop_
_entity.id
_entity.type
_entity.pdbx_description
1 polymer ?
#
loop_
_entity_poly.entity_id
_entity_poly.type
_entity_poly.pdbx_seq_one_letter_code
_entity_poly.pdbx_strand_id
1 'polypeptide(L)'
;IFMGDTPINLDSPEDRSILFYSMRVTDKKMWATRFNIGYEERGNTRKPKRRTNFANINDFYVEINSLARAEFKTHGTICHNCEGTGKYTYMKKDGTPSNVKRHCKTCGTKGLIFRNTDERAGLKLRPRNVIDCSAMGFKTDKVILESYLSTTKGVEHEFLKRYVRYSAIRTYLRTFVDGMQKAISKDGMVHPQFMQCVTSTGRLSSRNPNFQNMPRGNTFPVRECVTSRWEGGKILEGDYSQLEFRVAGFLANDEQVLKDIKNK
;
A
#
# COMPACT_ATOMS: atom_id res chain seq x y z
N ILE A 1 18.72 -5.17 -8.95
CA ILE A 1 18.62 -6.56 -9.37
C ILE A 1 17.32 -6.78 -10.15
N PHE A 2 16.14 -6.59 -9.56
CA PHE A 2 14.85 -6.95 -10.19
C PHE A 2 14.38 -6.00 -11.30
N MET A 3 14.79 -4.74 -11.27
CA MET A 3 14.31 -3.70 -12.19
C MET A 3 15.44 -2.95 -12.88
N GLY A 4 16.69 -3.29 -12.63
CA GLY A 4 17.84 -2.50 -13.06
C GLY A 4 17.74 -1.07 -12.52
N ASP A 5 18.14 -0.10 -13.32
CA ASP A 5 18.07 1.34 -12.99
C ASP A 5 16.70 1.97 -13.34
N THR A 6 15.69 1.16 -13.67
CA THR A 6 14.35 1.67 -14.00
C THR A 6 13.72 2.32 -12.77
N PRO A 7 13.35 3.61 -12.82
CA PRO A 7 12.70 4.27 -11.72
C PRO A 7 11.35 3.63 -11.41
N ILE A 8 11.07 3.37 -10.13
CA ILE A 8 9.80 2.82 -9.68
C ILE A 8 9.20 3.77 -8.65
N ASN A 9 7.96 4.14 -8.88
CA ASN A 9 7.17 4.84 -7.90
C ASN A 9 6.42 3.81 -7.01
N LEU A 10 6.93 3.59 -5.80
CA LEU A 10 6.31 2.66 -4.84
C LEU A 10 4.93 3.12 -4.33
N ASP A 11 4.50 4.34 -4.63
CA ASP A 11 3.13 4.80 -4.38
C ASP A 11 2.17 4.41 -5.51
N SER A 12 2.69 4.18 -6.71
CA SER A 12 1.89 3.76 -7.86
C SER A 12 1.48 2.28 -7.71
N PRO A 13 0.18 1.95 -7.72
CA PRO A 13 -0.26 0.56 -7.75
C PRO A 13 0.22 -0.20 -8.99
N GLU A 14 0.39 0.49 -10.11
CA GLU A 14 0.86 -0.10 -11.37
C GLU A 14 2.33 -0.48 -11.29
N ASP A 15 3.18 0.42 -10.79
CA ASP A 15 4.60 0.15 -10.60
C ASP A 15 4.84 -0.97 -9.59
N ARG A 16 4.04 -1.01 -8.51
CA ARG A 16 4.08 -2.12 -7.56
C ARG A 16 3.64 -3.44 -8.20
N SER A 17 2.63 -3.40 -9.08
CA SER A 17 2.19 -4.58 -9.82
C SER A 17 3.32 -5.14 -10.69
N ILE A 18 4.04 -4.28 -11.41
CA ILE A 18 5.22 -4.67 -12.19
C ILE A 18 6.32 -5.22 -11.27
N LEU A 19 6.62 -4.53 -10.17
CA LEU A 19 7.66 -4.94 -9.23
C LEU A 19 7.40 -6.32 -8.63
N PHE A 20 6.18 -6.62 -8.22
CA PHE A 20 5.86 -7.88 -7.52
C PHE A 20 5.45 -9.00 -8.48
N TYR A 21 4.57 -8.72 -9.42
CA TYR A 21 3.97 -9.74 -10.31
C TYR A 21 4.55 -9.76 -11.71
N SER A 22 5.40 -8.79 -12.07
CA SER A 22 5.95 -8.63 -13.43
C SER A 22 4.88 -8.45 -14.50
N MET A 23 3.72 -7.97 -14.10
CA MET A 23 2.54 -7.77 -14.93
C MET A 23 1.80 -6.51 -14.53
N ARG A 24 1.09 -5.92 -15.48
CA ARG A 24 0.09 -4.88 -15.22
C ARG A 24 -1.20 -5.15 -15.97
N VAL A 25 -2.30 -4.77 -15.36
CA VAL A 25 -3.62 -4.82 -15.99
C VAL A 25 -3.74 -3.70 -17.01
N THR A 26 -4.09 -4.05 -18.24
CA THR A 26 -4.21 -3.10 -19.35
C THR A 26 -5.60 -2.48 -19.43
N ASP A 27 -6.64 -3.27 -19.18
CA ASP A 27 -8.02 -2.82 -19.13
C ASP A 27 -8.64 -3.13 -17.75
N LYS A 28 -8.68 -2.12 -16.89
CA LYS A 28 -9.20 -2.25 -15.53
C LYS A 28 -10.71 -2.51 -15.49
N LYS A 29 -11.47 -2.03 -16.48
CA LYS A 29 -12.90 -2.24 -16.55
C LYS A 29 -13.22 -3.69 -16.89
N MET A 30 -12.60 -4.23 -17.92
CA MET A 30 -12.74 -5.64 -18.31
C MET A 30 -12.24 -6.56 -17.18
N TRP A 31 -11.12 -6.24 -16.55
CA TRP A 31 -10.58 -6.94 -15.38
C TRP A 31 -11.62 -7.03 -14.24
N ALA A 32 -12.18 -5.89 -13.83
CA ALA A 32 -13.15 -5.84 -12.74
C ALA A 32 -14.42 -6.62 -13.09
N THR A 33 -14.87 -6.55 -14.34
CA THR A 33 -16.05 -7.29 -14.83
C THR A 33 -15.79 -8.79 -14.85
N ARG A 34 -14.66 -9.24 -15.40
CA ARG A 34 -14.34 -10.67 -15.54
C ARG A 34 -14.19 -11.39 -14.20
N PHE A 35 -13.54 -10.75 -13.24
CA PHE A 35 -13.38 -11.31 -11.90
C PHE A 35 -14.53 -10.96 -10.94
N ASN A 36 -15.55 -10.25 -11.44
CA ASN A 36 -16.68 -9.75 -10.67
C ASN A 36 -16.24 -9.02 -9.38
N ILE A 37 -15.26 -8.11 -9.53
CA ILE A 37 -14.68 -7.35 -8.44
C ILE A 37 -15.36 -5.98 -8.37
N GLY A 38 -15.71 -5.55 -7.17
CA GLY A 38 -16.34 -4.25 -6.92
C GLY A 38 -17.46 -4.38 -5.92
N TYR A 39 -18.39 -3.44 -6.00
CA TYR A 39 -19.54 -3.37 -5.10
C TYR A 39 -20.83 -3.37 -5.90
N GLU A 40 -21.88 -3.89 -5.32
CA GLU A 40 -23.24 -3.80 -5.79
C GLU A 40 -24.10 -3.07 -4.76
N GLU A 41 -25.05 -2.29 -5.23
CA GLU A 41 -26.02 -1.66 -4.36
C GLU A 41 -27.19 -2.64 -4.12
N ARG A 42 -27.50 -2.90 -2.87
CA ARG A 42 -28.65 -3.68 -2.43
C ARG A 42 -29.48 -2.83 -1.48
N GLY A 43 -30.51 -2.16 -2.02
CA GLY A 43 -31.25 -1.13 -1.31
C GLY A 43 -30.32 0.02 -0.90
N ASN A 44 -30.34 0.44 0.35
CA ASN A 44 -29.50 1.50 0.88
C ASN A 44 -28.09 1.05 1.32
N THR A 45 -27.69 -0.21 1.03
CA THR A 45 -26.41 -0.75 1.46
C THR A 45 -25.54 -1.13 0.27
N ARG A 46 -24.27 -0.73 0.34
CA ARG A 46 -23.25 -1.09 -0.63
C ARG A 46 -22.54 -2.37 -0.18
N LYS A 47 -22.75 -3.47 -0.90
CA LYS A 47 -22.14 -4.77 -0.58
C LYS A 47 -21.08 -5.15 -1.60
N PRO A 48 -19.99 -5.83 -1.20
CA PRO A 48 -19.02 -6.34 -2.15
C PRO A 48 -19.67 -7.39 -3.04
N LYS A 49 -19.37 -7.34 -4.33
CA LYS A 49 -19.79 -8.37 -5.29
C LYS A 49 -19.19 -9.72 -4.92
N ARG A 50 -19.93 -10.79 -5.19
CA ARG A 50 -19.41 -12.15 -5.08
C ARG A 50 -18.40 -12.39 -6.20
N ARG A 51 -17.13 -12.57 -5.86
CA ARG A 51 -16.05 -12.77 -6.82
C ARG A 51 -16.24 -14.03 -7.65
N THR A 52 -15.70 -14.01 -8.87
CA THR A 52 -15.66 -15.20 -9.73
C THR A 52 -14.89 -16.31 -9.01
N ASN A 53 -15.43 -17.51 -9.00
CA ASN A 53 -14.76 -18.69 -8.47
C ASN A 53 -14.21 -19.52 -9.64
N PHE A 54 -12.92 -19.84 -9.60
CA PHE A 54 -12.26 -20.72 -10.55
C PHE A 54 -12.06 -22.09 -9.89
N ALA A 55 -12.65 -23.13 -10.50
CA ALA A 55 -12.47 -24.48 -10.00
C ALA A 55 -11.05 -25.01 -10.22
N ASN A 56 -10.38 -24.53 -11.27
CA ASN A 56 -9.01 -24.89 -11.63
C ASN A 56 -8.12 -23.63 -11.60
N ILE A 57 -6.95 -23.74 -10.99
CA ILE A 57 -5.97 -22.66 -10.93
C ILE A 57 -5.40 -22.31 -12.31
N ASN A 58 -5.34 -23.25 -13.23
CA ASN A 58 -4.85 -23.00 -14.58
C ASN A 58 -5.82 -22.11 -15.36
N ASP A 59 -7.13 -22.28 -15.20
CA ASP A 59 -8.13 -21.42 -15.81
C ASP A 59 -8.01 -19.98 -15.29
N PHE A 60 -7.73 -19.83 -14.00
CA PHE A 60 -7.44 -18.52 -13.41
C PHE A 60 -6.20 -17.89 -14.04
N TYR A 61 -5.12 -18.63 -14.29
CA TYR A 61 -3.93 -18.09 -14.93
C TYR A 61 -4.14 -17.76 -16.42
N VAL A 62 -4.96 -18.53 -17.13
CA VAL A 62 -5.35 -18.21 -18.51
C VAL A 62 -6.06 -16.85 -18.55
N GLU A 63 -7.00 -16.63 -17.65
CA GLU A 63 -7.70 -15.33 -17.55
C GLU A 63 -6.74 -14.18 -17.17
N ILE A 64 -5.85 -14.39 -16.21
CA ILE A 64 -4.84 -13.37 -15.86
C ILE A 64 -3.99 -13.01 -17.09
N ASN A 65 -3.48 -14.00 -17.80
CA ASN A 65 -2.62 -13.79 -18.94
C ASN A 65 -3.32 -13.08 -20.12
N SER A 66 -4.65 -13.24 -20.23
CA SER A 66 -5.45 -12.54 -21.24
C SER A 66 -5.71 -11.08 -20.89
N LEU A 67 -5.77 -10.72 -19.60
CA LEU A 67 -6.18 -9.42 -19.10
C LEU A 67 -5.02 -8.58 -18.55
N ALA A 68 -3.89 -9.19 -18.26
CA ALA A 68 -2.70 -8.52 -17.77
C ALA A 68 -1.52 -8.75 -18.72
N ARG A 69 -0.81 -7.67 -19.01
CA ARG A 69 0.38 -7.71 -19.85
C ARG A 69 1.64 -7.92 -19.01
N ALA A 70 2.47 -8.87 -19.43
CA ALA A 70 3.80 -9.06 -18.85
C ALA A 70 4.74 -7.92 -19.30
N GLU A 71 5.56 -7.43 -18.39
CA GLU A 71 6.55 -6.38 -18.66
C GLU A 71 7.93 -7.00 -18.88
N PHE A 72 8.35 -7.10 -20.12
CA PHE A 72 9.64 -7.69 -20.52
C PHE A 72 10.76 -6.68 -20.68
N LYS A 73 10.45 -5.40 -20.93
CA LYS A 73 11.42 -4.37 -21.34
C LYS A 73 11.66 -3.30 -20.29
N THR A 74 11.65 -3.67 -19.01
CA THR A 74 11.73 -2.70 -17.93
C THR A 74 13.10 -2.56 -17.30
N HIS A 75 14.11 -3.34 -17.74
CA HIS A 75 15.48 -3.16 -17.30
C HIS A 75 16.11 -1.96 -18.00
N GLY A 76 16.06 -0.81 -17.34
CA GLY A 76 16.76 0.40 -17.76
C GLY A 76 18.15 0.46 -17.14
N THR A 77 19.09 1.06 -17.85
CA THR A 77 20.37 1.50 -17.30
C THR A 77 20.47 3.02 -17.43
N ILE A 78 21.09 3.67 -16.46
CA ILE A 78 21.30 5.11 -16.52
C ILE A 78 22.10 5.45 -17.79
N CYS A 79 21.63 6.43 -18.54
CA CYS A 79 22.31 6.86 -19.75
C CYS A 79 23.65 7.49 -19.38
N HIS A 80 24.75 6.89 -19.85
CA HIS A 80 26.11 7.36 -19.61
C HIS A 80 26.39 8.75 -20.18
N ASN A 81 25.65 9.17 -21.22
CA ASN A 81 25.89 10.45 -21.90
C ASN A 81 25.22 11.65 -21.20
N CYS A 82 24.21 11.44 -20.38
CA CYS A 82 23.51 12.51 -19.66
C CYS A 82 23.34 12.20 -18.18
N GLU A 83 23.92 11.13 -17.68
CA GLU A 83 23.89 10.72 -16.28
C GLU A 83 22.47 10.72 -15.67
N GLY A 84 21.50 10.25 -16.45
CA GLY A 84 20.11 10.17 -16.05
C GLY A 84 19.28 11.43 -16.23
N THR A 85 19.87 12.57 -16.56
CA THR A 85 19.16 13.87 -16.64
C THR A 85 18.30 14.06 -17.91
N GLY A 86 18.53 13.25 -18.92
CA GLY A 86 17.89 13.40 -20.25
C GLY A 86 18.41 14.60 -21.05
N LYS A 87 19.29 15.40 -20.48
CA LYS A 87 19.88 16.59 -21.07
C LYS A 87 21.37 16.65 -20.74
N TYR A 88 22.15 17.28 -21.61
CA TYR A 88 23.58 17.50 -21.35
C TYR A 88 24.00 18.91 -21.70
N THR A 89 25.04 19.39 -21.04
CA THR A 89 25.68 20.67 -21.35
C THR A 89 26.69 20.42 -22.46
N TYR A 90 26.56 21.13 -23.57
CA TYR A 90 27.56 21.03 -24.64
C TYR A 90 28.64 22.11 -24.49
N MET A 91 29.83 21.78 -24.94
CA MET A 91 30.94 22.73 -24.96
C MET A 91 30.85 23.57 -26.24
N LYS A 92 31.00 24.88 -26.07
CA LYS A 92 31.12 25.79 -27.22
C LYS A 92 32.46 25.65 -27.93
N LYS A 93 32.61 26.29 -29.09
CA LYS A 93 33.87 26.25 -29.86
C LYS A 93 35.06 26.88 -29.11
N ASP A 94 34.79 27.76 -28.16
CA ASP A 94 35.75 28.43 -27.27
C ASP A 94 36.15 27.61 -26.07
N GLY A 95 35.64 26.37 -25.95
CA GLY A 95 35.91 25.49 -24.80
C GLY A 95 35.10 25.78 -23.55
N THR A 96 34.21 26.77 -23.58
CA THR A 96 33.35 27.09 -22.42
C THR A 96 32.06 26.26 -22.41
N PRO A 97 31.54 25.88 -21.25
CA PRO A 97 30.24 25.19 -21.17
C PRO A 97 29.10 26.13 -21.54
N SER A 98 28.13 25.61 -22.29
CA SER A 98 26.95 26.38 -22.67
C SER A 98 25.95 26.46 -21.52
N ASN A 99 25.34 27.62 -21.31
CA ASN A 99 24.25 27.81 -20.36
C ASN A 99 22.94 27.10 -20.81
N VAL A 100 22.85 26.75 -22.10
CA VAL A 100 21.69 26.06 -22.66
C VAL A 100 21.97 24.56 -22.72
N LYS A 101 21.14 23.79 -22.02
CA LYS A 101 21.21 22.32 -22.04
C LYS A 101 20.53 21.78 -23.31
N ARG A 102 21.17 20.85 -23.98
CA ARG A 102 20.60 20.13 -25.14
C ARG A 102 20.00 18.80 -24.73
N HIS A 103 18.98 18.35 -25.45
CA HIS A 103 18.39 17.03 -25.27
C HIS A 103 19.38 15.92 -25.60
N CYS A 104 19.43 14.91 -24.75
CA CYS A 104 20.29 13.76 -24.99
C CYS A 104 19.72 12.87 -26.10
N LYS A 105 20.46 12.79 -27.21
CA LYS A 105 20.06 11.95 -28.36
C LYS A 105 20.18 10.45 -28.04
N THR A 106 21.12 10.05 -27.19
CA THR A 106 21.39 8.65 -26.82
C THR A 106 20.20 7.99 -26.14
N CYS A 107 19.52 8.68 -25.22
CA CYS A 107 18.38 8.14 -24.51
C CYS A 107 17.04 8.75 -24.93
N GLY A 108 17.00 9.63 -25.94
CA GLY A 108 15.79 10.32 -26.38
C GLY A 108 15.12 11.10 -25.25
N THR A 109 15.89 11.81 -24.44
CA THR A 109 15.45 12.61 -23.27
C THR A 109 14.98 11.84 -22.04
N LYS A 110 14.94 10.51 -22.10
CA LYS A 110 14.40 9.66 -21.01
C LYS A 110 15.38 9.49 -19.83
N GLY A 111 16.65 9.82 -19.99
CA GLY A 111 17.67 9.59 -18.97
C GLY A 111 18.10 8.11 -18.85
N LEU A 112 17.37 7.19 -19.44
CA LEU A 112 17.57 5.75 -19.37
C LEU A 112 17.70 5.14 -20.76
N ILE A 113 18.53 4.11 -20.85
CA ILE A 113 18.66 3.23 -22.01
C ILE A 113 18.05 1.89 -21.64
N PHE A 114 17.02 1.45 -22.35
CA PHE A 114 16.36 0.18 -22.11
C PHE A 114 16.97 -0.91 -22.98
N ARG A 115 17.33 -2.02 -22.38
CA ARG A 115 17.74 -3.21 -23.14
C ARG A 115 16.49 -4.00 -23.53
N ASN A 116 16.48 -4.51 -24.77
CA ASN A 116 15.53 -5.54 -25.16
C ASN A 116 15.93 -6.82 -24.41
N THR A 117 15.02 -7.31 -23.58
CA THR A 117 15.20 -8.58 -22.84
C THR A 117 13.91 -9.37 -22.95
N ASP A 118 14.04 -10.67 -23.05
CA ASP A 118 12.91 -11.62 -22.97
C ASP A 118 12.58 -11.96 -21.52
N GLU A 119 13.38 -11.48 -20.58
CA GLU A 119 13.09 -11.63 -19.16
C GLU A 119 12.07 -10.61 -18.68
N ARG A 120 11.14 -11.09 -17.89
CA ARG A 120 10.21 -10.23 -17.16
C ARG A 120 10.93 -9.57 -16.00
N ALA A 121 10.73 -8.27 -15.86
CA ALA A 121 11.19 -7.52 -14.72
C ALA A 121 10.39 -7.85 -13.45
N GLY A 122 10.98 -7.58 -12.29
CA GLY A 122 10.31 -7.78 -11.00
C GLY A 122 10.49 -9.18 -10.41
N LEU A 123 9.75 -9.46 -9.33
CA LEU A 123 9.87 -10.67 -8.53
C LEU A 123 9.14 -11.88 -9.14
N LYS A 124 8.31 -11.68 -10.14
CA LYS A 124 7.55 -12.74 -10.83
C LYS A 124 6.64 -13.56 -9.90
N LEU A 125 6.13 -12.94 -8.82
CA LEU A 125 5.17 -13.60 -7.93
C LEU A 125 3.92 -14.01 -8.72
N ARG A 126 3.32 -15.14 -8.35
CA ARG A 126 2.07 -15.61 -8.96
C ARG A 126 0.90 -15.37 -8.02
N PRO A 127 -0.14 -14.65 -8.46
CA PRO A 127 -1.37 -14.57 -7.67
C PRO A 127 -1.97 -15.96 -7.47
N ARG A 128 -2.48 -16.24 -6.27
CA ARG A 128 -2.95 -17.58 -5.90
C ARG A 128 -4.42 -17.79 -6.21
N ASN A 129 -5.19 -16.72 -6.20
CA ASN A 129 -6.62 -16.73 -6.52
C ASN A 129 -7.15 -15.31 -6.74
N VAL A 130 -8.44 -15.16 -7.01
CA VAL A 130 -9.12 -13.88 -7.22
C VAL A 130 -9.08 -12.98 -5.97
N ILE A 131 -8.80 -13.51 -4.79
CA ILE A 131 -8.61 -12.72 -3.56
C ILE A 131 -7.39 -11.80 -3.68
N ASP A 132 -6.37 -12.21 -4.40
CA ASP A 132 -5.17 -11.43 -4.67
C ASP A 132 -5.39 -10.33 -5.72
N CYS A 133 -6.60 -10.22 -6.26
CA CYS A 133 -7.01 -9.23 -7.23
C CYS A 133 -7.89 -8.13 -6.60
N SER A 134 -7.74 -6.91 -7.08
CA SER A 134 -8.60 -5.76 -6.80
C SER A 134 -9.16 -5.19 -8.10
N ALA A 135 -10.12 -4.28 -8.04
CA ALA A 135 -10.64 -3.61 -9.24
C ALA A 135 -9.57 -2.83 -10.04
N MET A 136 -8.46 -2.49 -9.39
CA MET A 136 -7.35 -1.75 -10.00
C MET A 136 -6.22 -2.66 -10.50
N GLY A 137 -6.33 -3.96 -10.34
CA GLY A 137 -5.32 -4.95 -10.71
C GLY A 137 -4.90 -5.84 -9.53
N PHE A 138 -3.65 -6.25 -9.50
CA PHE A 138 -3.13 -7.09 -8.43
C PHE A 138 -3.02 -6.34 -7.10
N LYS A 139 -3.35 -7.00 -6.02
CA LYS A 139 -3.18 -6.45 -4.68
C LYS A 139 -1.71 -6.49 -4.26
N THR A 140 -1.28 -5.40 -3.67
CA THR A 140 0.07 -5.23 -3.12
C THR A 140 0.02 -4.65 -1.70
N ASP A 141 -1.05 -4.97 -0.96
CA ASP A 141 -1.18 -4.60 0.44
C ASP A 141 -0.32 -5.50 1.34
N LYS A 142 -0.14 -5.06 2.58
CA LYS A 142 0.71 -5.73 3.56
C LYS A 142 0.33 -7.20 3.77
N VAL A 143 -0.95 -7.48 3.92
CA VAL A 143 -1.46 -8.83 4.21
C VAL A 143 -1.13 -9.80 3.08
N ILE A 144 -1.34 -9.36 1.84
CA ILE A 144 -1.04 -10.16 0.66
C ILE A 144 0.48 -10.39 0.53
N LEU A 145 1.28 -9.34 0.67
CA LEU A 145 2.74 -9.47 0.56
C LEU A 145 3.35 -10.31 1.69
N GLU A 146 2.87 -10.18 2.92
CA GLU A 146 3.29 -11.04 4.03
C GLU A 146 2.98 -12.53 3.78
N SER A 147 1.87 -12.83 3.13
CA SER A 147 1.52 -14.20 2.79
C SER A 147 2.46 -14.85 1.77
N TYR A 148 3.20 -14.07 0.99
CA TYR A 148 4.24 -14.59 0.09
C TYR A 148 5.57 -14.87 0.81
N LEU A 149 5.78 -14.36 2.02
CA LEU A 149 7.00 -14.64 2.78
C LEU A 149 7.16 -16.14 3.08
N SER A 150 6.06 -16.88 3.25
CA SER A 150 6.11 -18.32 3.47
C SER A 150 6.52 -19.14 2.24
N THR A 151 6.37 -18.59 1.03
CA THR A 151 6.57 -19.28 -0.24
C THR A 151 7.81 -18.81 -1.00
N THR A 152 8.37 -17.65 -0.65
CA THR A 152 9.57 -17.11 -1.26
C THR A 152 10.83 -17.51 -0.48
N LYS A 153 11.97 -17.57 -1.17
CA LYS A 153 13.28 -17.89 -0.59
C LYS A 153 14.35 -16.96 -1.15
N GLY A 154 15.51 -16.95 -0.51
CA GLY A 154 16.66 -16.20 -1.01
C GLY A 154 16.44 -14.69 -1.10
N VAL A 155 16.85 -14.12 -2.21
CA VAL A 155 16.86 -12.65 -2.42
C VAL A 155 15.44 -12.08 -2.49
N GLU A 156 14.48 -12.81 -3.07
CA GLU A 156 13.08 -12.41 -3.15
C GLU A 156 12.45 -12.31 -1.76
N HIS A 157 12.72 -13.29 -0.90
CA HIS A 157 12.23 -13.29 0.49
C HIS A 157 12.77 -12.09 1.27
N GLU A 158 14.08 -11.87 1.21
CA GLU A 158 14.71 -10.75 1.91
C GLU A 158 14.21 -9.40 1.40
N PHE A 159 14.01 -9.28 0.09
CA PHE A 159 13.43 -8.06 -0.49
C PHE A 159 12.01 -7.83 0.01
N LEU A 160 11.13 -8.85 -0.01
CA LEU A 160 9.75 -8.74 0.48
C LEU A 160 9.71 -8.34 1.94
N LYS A 161 10.54 -8.96 2.78
CA LYS A 161 10.63 -8.65 4.22
C LYS A 161 11.02 -7.19 4.45
N ARG A 162 12.01 -6.70 3.73
CA ARG A 162 12.43 -5.29 3.79
C ARG A 162 11.37 -4.35 3.26
N TYR A 163 10.68 -4.72 2.18
CA TYR A 163 9.61 -3.90 1.61
C TYR A 163 8.40 -3.79 2.55
N VAL A 164 7.96 -4.88 3.16
CA VAL A 164 6.87 -4.87 4.15
C VAL A 164 7.22 -3.94 5.32
N ARG A 165 8.45 -4.04 5.83
CA ARG A 165 8.95 -3.13 6.88
C ARG A 165 8.99 -1.68 6.41
N TYR A 166 9.53 -1.40 5.23
CA TYR A 166 9.55 -0.07 4.63
C TYR A 166 8.14 0.52 4.48
N SER A 167 7.19 -0.27 3.97
CA SER A 167 5.80 0.17 3.80
C SER A 167 5.13 0.52 5.13
N ALA A 168 5.40 -0.25 6.18
CA ALA A 168 4.93 0.05 7.53
C ALA A 168 5.53 1.38 8.04
N ILE A 169 6.84 1.52 8.02
CA ILE A 169 7.54 2.74 8.47
C ILE A 169 7.04 3.96 7.69
N ARG A 170 6.90 3.85 6.38
CA ARG A 170 6.41 4.93 5.54
C ARG A 170 4.98 5.36 5.89
N THR A 171 4.10 4.40 6.17
CA THR A 171 2.74 4.69 6.62
C THR A 171 2.75 5.44 7.94
N TYR A 172 3.60 5.04 8.88
CA TYR A 172 3.76 5.73 10.16
C TYR A 172 4.26 7.15 9.98
N LEU A 173 5.34 7.35 9.24
CA LEU A 173 5.90 8.68 8.98
C LEU A 173 4.84 9.60 8.35
N ARG A 174 4.21 9.14 7.27
CA ARG A 174 3.23 9.97 6.54
C ARG A 174 1.98 10.29 7.36
N THR A 175 1.46 9.31 8.10
CA THR A 175 0.19 9.46 8.80
C THR A 175 0.36 10.10 10.17
N PHE A 176 1.37 9.65 10.93
CA PHE A 176 1.48 10.03 12.34
C PHE A 176 2.56 11.07 12.60
N VAL A 177 3.63 11.14 11.83
CA VAL A 177 4.61 12.21 11.98
C VAL A 177 4.18 13.44 11.18
N ASP A 178 4.18 13.33 9.86
CA ASP A 178 3.84 14.45 8.97
C ASP A 178 2.38 14.90 9.14
N GLY A 179 1.47 13.94 9.33
CA GLY A 179 0.05 14.19 9.52
C GLY A 179 -0.25 14.91 10.83
N MET A 180 0.42 14.51 11.91
CA MET A 180 0.28 15.17 13.22
C MET A 180 0.90 16.56 13.22
N GLN A 181 2.10 16.72 12.67
CA GLN A 181 2.73 18.05 12.54
C GLN A 181 1.82 19.05 11.80
N LYS A 182 1.17 18.61 10.71
CA LYS A 182 0.23 19.46 9.96
C LYS A 182 -1.07 19.74 10.71
N ALA A 183 -1.41 18.93 11.71
CA ALA A 183 -2.62 19.10 12.50
C ALA A 183 -2.42 19.98 13.74
N ILE A 184 -1.18 20.32 14.07
CA ILE A 184 -0.89 21.25 15.16
C ILE A 184 -1.37 22.64 14.75
N SER A 185 -2.27 23.21 15.54
CA SER A 185 -2.81 24.55 15.36
C SER A 185 -1.84 25.63 15.89
N LYS A 186 -2.18 26.89 15.69
CA LYS A 186 -1.33 28.02 16.11
C LYS A 186 -1.14 28.11 17.63
N ASP A 187 -2.03 27.52 18.40
CA ASP A 187 -1.96 27.42 19.87
C ASP A 187 -1.08 26.24 20.35
N GLY A 188 -0.42 25.52 19.43
CA GLY A 188 0.39 24.35 19.73
C GLY A 188 -0.40 23.07 20.04
N MET A 189 -1.71 23.11 19.89
CA MET A 189 -2.59 21.97 20.20
C MET A 189 -3.09 21.25 18.96
N VAL A 190 -3.59 20.04 19.15
CA VAL A 190 -4.24 19.24 18.11
C VAL A 190 -5.71 19.08 18.46
N HIS A 191 -6.59 19.45 17.53
CA HIS A 191 -8.04 19.47 17.69
C HIS A 191 -8.73 18.42 16.80
N PRO A 192 -8.78 17.14 17.20
CA PRO A 192 -9.46 16.11 16.41
C PRO A 192 -10.97 16.36 16.39
N GLN A 193 -11.55 16.06 15.24
CA GLN A 193 -13.02 16.11 15.09
C GLN A 193 -13.59 14.72 15.31
N PHE A 194 -14.49 14.59 16.29
CA PHE A 194 -15.26 13.37 16.50
C PHE A 194 -16.67 13.52 15.89
N MET A 195 -17.02 12.56 15.05
CA MET A 195 -18.28 12.56 14.33
C MET A 195 -19.15 11.40 14.80
N GLN A 196 -20.39 11.72 15.13
CA GLN A 196 -21.45 10.74 15.43
C GLN A 196 -22.17 10.32 14.15
N CYS A 197 -22.86 9.18 14.18
CA CYS A 197 -23.74 8.70 13.12
C CYS A 197 -23.09 8.50 11.73
N VAL A 198 -21.75 8.38 11.67
CA VAL A 198 -21.04 8.10 10.41
C VAL A 198 -20.87 6.62 10.17
N THR A 199 -20.72 5.84 11.24
CA THR A 199 -20.56 4.38 11.15
C THR A 199 -21.91 3.69 11.28
N SER A 200 -22.13 2.60 10.54
CA SER A 200 -23.37 1.80 10.62
C SER A 200 -23.56 1.13 11.99
N THR A 201 -22.51 1.04 12.79
CA THR A 201 -22.51 0.43 14.13
C THR A 201 -22.73 1.43 15.26
N GLY A 202 -22.94 2.72 14.95
CA GLY A 202 -23.09 3.77 15.98
C GLY A 202 -21.80 4.17 16.70
N ARG A 203 -20.63 3.63 16.29
CA ARG A 203 -19.34 4.04 16.86
C ARG A 203 -18.98 5.46 16.41
N LEU A 204 -18.26 6.20 17.25
CA LEU A 204 -17.66 7.46 16.86
C LEU A 204 -16.65 7.26 15.75
N SER A 205 -16.54 8.22 14.85
CA SER A 205 -15.48 8.32 13.87
C SER A 205 -14.64 9.57 14.16
N SER A 206 -13.32 9.50 13.96
CA SER A 206 -12.42 10.62 14.19
C SER A 206 -11.70 11.00 12.90
N ARG A 207 -11.55 12.34 12.68
CA ARG A 207 -10.79 12.90 11.55
C ARG A 207 -10.07 14.18 11.93
N ASN A 208 -9.13 14.59 11.10
CA ASN A 208 -8.40 15.85 11.14
C ASN A 208 -7.75 16.20 12.50
N PRO A 209 -6.88 15.34 13.05
CA PRO A 209 -6.45 14.02 12.62
C PRO A 209 -7.31 12.89 13.20
N ASN A 210 -7.12 11.65 12.68
CA ASN A 210 -7.82 10.49 13.21
C ASN A 210 -7.08 9.92 14.43
N PHE A 211 -7.52 10.24 15.63
CA PHE A 211 -6.94 9.76 16.88
C PHE A 211 -7.34 8.33 17.24
N GLN A 212 -8.43 7.82 16.67
CA GLN A 212 -8.87 6.45 16.94
C GLN A 212 -7.97 5.39 16.29
N ASN A 213 -7.24 5.76 15.23
CA ASN A 213 -6.34 4.86 14.52
C ASN A 213 -4.86 5.00 14.95
N MET A 214 -4.58 5.66 16.07
CA MET A 214 -3.21 5.75 16.57
C MET A 214 -2.70 4.36 16.95
N PRO A 215 -1.50 3.98 16.45
CA PRO A 215 -0.94 2.65 16.69
C PRO A 215 -0.72 2.40 18.18
N ARG A 216 -0.96 1.16 18.59
CA ARG A 216 -0.62 0.66 19.91
C ARG A 216 0.72 -0.09 19.84
N GLY A 217 1.51 0.00 20.90
CA GLY A 217 2.77 -0.74 21.04
C GLY A 217 4.03 0.13 20.97
N ASN A 218 5.13 -0.47 21.39
CA ASN A 218 6.39 0.25 21.64
C ASN A 218 7.26 0.43 20.40
N THR A 219 6.94 -0.21 19.27
CA THR A 219 7.75 -0.10 18.04
C THR A 219 7.73 1.31 17.45
N PHE A 220 6.58 2.00 17.59
CA PHE A 220 6.39 3.38 17.17
C PHE A 220 5.50 4.08 18.21
N PRO A 221 6.07 4.67 19.26
CA PRO A 221 5.33 5.17 20.43
C PRO A 221 4.69 6.54 20.15
N VAL A 222 3.90 6.65 19.08
CA VAL A 222 3.26 7.91 18.65
C VAL A 222 2.31 8.45 19.71
N ARG A 223 1.71 7.58 20.53
CA ARG A 223 0.81 8.00 21.61
C ARG A 223 1.50 8.80 22.71
N GLU A 224 2.78 8.53 22.93
CA GLU A 224 3.57 9.25 23.93
C GLU A 224 3.82 10.74 23.56
N CYS A 225 3.65 11.08 22.27
CA CYS A 225 3.73 12.46 21.80
C CYS A 225 2.49 13.29 22.18
N VAL A 226 1.40 12.64 22.62
CA VAL A 226 0.17 13.31 23.02
C VAL A 226 0.21 13.54 24.53
N THR A 227 0.26 14.80 24.93
CA THR A 227 0.35 15.20 26.34
C THR A 227 -0.86 16.05 26.72
N SER A 228 -1.08 16.21 28.02
CA SER A 228 -2.10 17.12 28.54
C SER A 228 -1.71 18.58 28.22
N ARG A 229 -2.71 19.41 27.89
CA ARG A 229 -2.51 20.85 27.72
C ARG A 229 -2.25 21.61 29.04
N TRP A 230 -2.59 20.99 30.16
CA TRP A 230 -2.34 21.58 31.46
C TRP A 230 -0.98 21.11 32.01
N GLU A 231 -0.23 22.02 32.58
CA GLU A 231 1.03 21.70 33.26
C GLU A 231 0.81 20.69 34.38
N GLY A 232 1.61 19.61 34.42
CA GLY A 232 1.44 18.50 35.37
C GLY A 232 0.19 17.65 35.14
N GLY A 233 -0.61 17.95 34.12
CA GLY A 233 -1.80 17.19 33.77
C GLY A 233 -1.47 15.80 33.23
N LYS A 234 -2.40 14.86 33.38
CA LYS A 234 -2.27 13.47 32.93
C LYS A 234 -3.40 13.14 31.96
N ILE A 235 -3.14 12.21 31.06
CA ILE A 235 -4.14 11.59 30.19
C ILE A 235 -4.50 10.24 30.84
N LEU A 236 -5.79 10.02 31.04
CA LEU A 236 -6.32 8.75 31.53
C LEU A 236 -6.88 7.98 30.34
N GLU A 237 -6.48 6.73 30.19
CA GLU A 237 -7.03 5.80 29.19
C GLU A 237 -7.78 4.68 29.94
N GLY A 238 -9.07 4.54 29.67
CA GLY A 238 -9.90 3.45 30.19
C GLY A 238 -10.63 2.76 29.06
N ASP A 239 -10.57 1.43 29.04
CA ASP A 239 -11.23 0.61 28.03
C ASP A 239 -11.84 -0.63 28.69
N TYR A 240 -13.02 -1.01 28.21
CA TYR A 240 -13.66 -2.24 28.68
C TYR A 240 -13.00 -3.46 28.04
N SER A 241 -12.51 -4.37 28.86
CA SER A 241 -11.95 -5.62 28.35
C SER A 241 -13.02 -6.45 27.63
N GLN A 242 -12.86 -6.63 26.32
CA GLN A 242 -13.69 -7.52 25.50
C GLN A 242 -15.20 -7.28 25.62
N LEU A 243 -15.65 -6.03 25.69
CA LEU A 243 -17.05 -5.67 25.89
C LEU A 243 -18.01 -6.39 24.94
N GLU A 244 -17.66 -6.43 23.64
CA GLU A 244 -18.50 -7.07 22.61
C GLU A 244 -18.71 -8.57 22.88
N PHE A 245 -17.63 -9.26 23.29
CA PHE A 245 -17.71 -10.69 23.65
C PHE A 245 -18.55 -10.91 24.91
N ARG A 246 -18.42 -10.03 25.90
CA ARG A 246 -19.20 -10.07 27.13
C ARG A 246 -20.70 -9.89 26.83
N VAL A 247 -21.05 -8.88 26.02
CA VAL A 247 -22.43 -8.62 25.62
C VAL A 247 -22.99 -9.78 24.80
N ALA A 248 -22.22 -10.33 23.86
CA ALA A 248 -22.64 -11.49 23.08
C ALA A 248 -22.91 -12.73 23.96
N GLY A 249 -22.03 -13.02 24.91
CA GLY A 249 -22.24 -14.12 25.88
C GLY A 249 -23.47 -13.94 26.75
N PHE A 250 -23.71 -12.70 27.20
CA PHE A 250 -24.91 -12.35 27.95
C PHE A 250 -26.18 -12.52 27.11
N LEU A 251 -26.22 -12.00 25.92
CA LEU A 251 -27.40 -12.08 25.03
C LEU A 251 -27.68 -13.51 24.56
N ALA A 252 -26.64 -14.32 24.35
CA ALA A 252 -26.78 -15.73 23.99
C ALA A 252 -27.12 -16.62 25.19
N ASN A 253 -27.04 -16.09 26.42
CA ASN A 253 -27.17 -16.84 27.65
C ASN A 253 -26.25 -18.08 27.71
N ASP A 254 -24.99 -17.92 27.16
CA ASP A 254 -24.02 -19.00 27.12
C ASP A 254 -23.29 -19.12 28.45
N GLU A 255 -23.60 -20.19 29.19
CA GLU A 255 -23.07 -20.41 30.54
C GLU A 255 -21.54 -20.53 30.55
N GLN A 256 -20.93 -21.13 29.51
CA GLN A 256 -19.49 -21.30 29.46
C GLN A 256 -18.80 -19.96 29.29
N VAL A 257 -19.30 -19.16 28.35
CA VAL A 257 -18.80 -17.78 28.09
C VAL A 257 -18.95 -16.91 29.34
N LEU A 258 -20.07 -17.01 30.05
CA LEU A 258 -20.32 -16.25 31.27
C LEU A 258 -19.38 -16.69 32.42
N LYS A 259 -19.06 -17.98 32.55
CA LYS A 259 -18.05 -18.49 33.48
C LYS A 259 -16.65 -18.00 33.14
N ASP A 260 -16.23 -18.06 31.87
CA ASP A 260 -14.93 -17.60 31.42
C ASP A 260 -14.73 -16.08 31.60
N ILE A 261 -15.81 -15.30 31.47
CA ILE A 261 -15.81 -13.86 31.75
C ILE A 261 -15.61 -13.56 33.24
N LYS A 262 -16.23 -14.35 34.13
CA LYS A 262 -16.12 -14.18 35.60
C LYS A 262 -14.76 -14.58 36.13
N ASN A 263 -14.07 -15.52 35.49
CA ASN A 263 -12.79 -16.07 35.93
C ASN A 263 -11.56 -15.28 35.38
N LYS A 264 -11.78 -14.19 34.66
CA LYS A 264 -10.76 -13.23 34.19
C LYS A 264 -10.85 -11.91 34.94
#